data_e2a18a599c4b1fe6718fdb3fd57bbaa1
#
_entry.id   e2a18a599c4b1fe6718fdb3fd57bbaa1
#
_cell.length_a   1.000
_cell.length_b   1.000
_cell.length_c   1.000
_cell.angle_alpha   90.00
_cell.angle_beta   90.00
_cell.angle_gamma   90.00
#
_symmetry.space_group_name_H-M   'P 1'
#
loop_
_entity.id
_entity.type
_entity.pdbx_description
1 polymer ?
#
loop_
_entity_poly.entity_id
_entity_poly.type
_entity_poly.pdbx_seq_one_letter_code
_entity_poly.pdbx_strand_id
1 'polypeptide(L)'
;MRFLALGDSYTIGEKVDSTGRWPVQLANALRAKKLNVGDPEIIARTGWTTDELKAGIAATPPSGHFDLVSLLIGVNNQYRGRDAEQYRAEFKALLAQAVGFAGGKASRVIVLSIPDWGVTRYAEGRDRGKIGADIDHFNSIGRSETLAAGAHWVDVTPASREAHSGWTAPDGLHPSAAQYARWAELAVSAATAALKK
;
A
#
# COMPACT_ATOMS: atom_id res chain seq x y z
N MET A 1 -5.03 -19.58 -4.01
CA MET A 1 -4.02 -18.76 -3.32
C MET A 1 -4.74 -17.66 -2.55
N ARG A 2 -4.40 -17.45 -1.27
CA ARG A 2 -4.99 -16.41 -0.43
C ARG A 2 -4.16 -15.13 -0.48
N PHE A 3 -4.83 -13.99 -0.53
CA PHE A 3 -4.22 -12.66 -0.58
C PHE A 3 -4.72 -11.79 0.57
N LEU A 4 -3.80 -11.23 1.38
CA LEU A 4 -4.10 -10.27 2.46
C LEU A 4 -3.55 -8.89 2.08
N ALA A 5 -4.39 -7.85 2.16
CA ALA A 5 -4.00 -6.47 1.91
C ALA A 5 -4.14 -5.61 3.19
N LEU A 6 -3.02 -5.08 3.67
CA LEU A 6 -2.91 -4.28 4.89
C LEU A 6 -2.67 -2.81 4.53
N GLY A 7 -3.36 -1.88 5.20
CA GLY A 7 -3.11 -0.47 4.94
C GLY A 7 -4.10 0.52 5.53
N ASP A 8 -4.29 1.60 4.81
CA ASP A 8 -5.15 2.73 5.16
C ASP A 8 -6.21 3.01 4.08
N SER A 9 -6.63 4.28 3.90
CA SER A 9 -7.61 4.68 2.88
C SER A 9 -7.21 4.30 1.46
N TYR A 10 -5.93 4.27 1.15
CA TYR A 10 -5.44 3.85 -0.16
C TYR A 10 -5.63 2.36 -0.41
N THR A 11 -5.57 1.53 0.62
CA THR A 11 -5.79 0.08 0.50
C THR A 11 -7.28 -0.28 0.54
N ILE A 12 -8.07 0.39 1.40
CA ILE A 12 -9.53 0.17 1.41
C ILE A 12 -10.20 0.76 0.16
N GLY A 13 -9.51 1.61 -0.60
CA GLY A 13 -10.04 2.24 -1.81
C GLY A 13 -11.11 3.26 -1.48
N GLU A 14 -10.76 4.26 -0.66
CA GLU A 14 -11.67 5.36 -0.33
C GLU A 14 -12.16 6.05 -1.60
N LYS A 15 -13.48 6.32 -1.68
CA LYS A 15 -14.15 6.98 -2.83
C LYS A 15 -14.19 6.20 -4.15
N VAL A 16 -13.84 4.90 -4.16
CA VAL A 16 -14.08 4.03 -5.31
C VAL A 16 -14.91 2.81 -4.92
N ASP A 17 -15.60 2.24 -5.88
CA ASP A 17 -16.32 0.98 -5.69
C ASP A 17 -15.35 -0.15 -5.36
N SER A 18 -15.86 -1.21 -4.73
CA SER A 18 -15.04 -2.35 -4.30
C SER A 18 -14.21 -2.95 -5.44
N THR A 19 -14.74 -3.00 -6.65
CA THR A 19 -14.05 -3.52 -7.84
C THR A 19 -12.94 -2.61 -8.34
N GLY A 20 -13.00 -1.31 -8.01
CA GLY A 20 -11.98 -0.31 -8.37
C GLY A 20 -10.79 -0.25 -7.43
N ARG A 21 -10.80 -0.95 -6.30
CA ARG A 21 -9.71 -0.99 -5.34
C ARG A 21 -8.48 -1.67 -5.93
N TRP A 22 -7.27 -1.11 -5.71
CA TRP A 22 -6.06 -1.68 -6.29
C TRP A 22 -5.79 -3.14 -5.89
N PRO A 23 -6.07 -3.62 -4.65
CA PRO A 23 -5.85 -5.03 -4.34
C PRO A 23 -6.76 -5.96 -5.14
N VAL A 24 -8.01 -5.54 -5.39
CA VAL A 24 -8.98 -6.30 -6.20
C VAL A 24 -8.55 -6.32 -7.67
N GLN A 25 -8.12 -5.18 -8.19
CA GLN A 25 -7.60 -5.08 -9.57
C GLN A 25 -6.32 -5.92 -9.75
N LEU A 26 -5.42 -5.93 -8.75
CA LEU A 26 -4.24 -6.79 -8.75
C LEU A 26 -4.64 -8.28 -8.77
N ALA A 27 -5.58 -8.70 -7.93
CA ALA A 27 -6.06 -10.08 -7.93
C ALA A 27 -6.65 -10.47 -9.30
N ASN A 28 -7.41 -9.56 -9.94
CA ASN A 28 -7.93 -9.77 -11.30
C ASN A 28 -6.81 -9.91 -12.34
N ALA A 29 -5.78 -9.06 -12.28
CA ALA A 29 -4.63 -9.11 -13.19
C ALA A 29 -3.82 -10.41 -13.01
N LEU A 30 -3.68 -10.90 -11.78
CA LEU A 30 -3.03 -12.17 -11.48
C LEU A 30 -3.85 -13.36 -12.00
N ARG A 31 -5.18 -13.34 -11.86
CA ARG A 31 -6.09 -14.34 -12.43
C ARG A 31 -6.00 -14.38 -13.97
N ALA A 32 -5.90 -13.23 -14.62
CA ALA A 32 -5.68 -13.15 -16.07
C ALA A 32 -4.35 -13.81 -16.49
N LYS A 33 -3.36 -13.88 -15.60
CA LYS A 33 -2.10 -14.63 -15.77
C LYS A 33 -2.20 -16.11 -15.35
N LYS A 34 -3.42 -16.63 -15.16
CA LYS A 34 -3.72 -18.03 -14.77
C LYS A 34 -3.20 -18.40 -13.37
N LEU A 35 -2.96 -17.42 -12.49
CA LEU A 35 -2.71 -17.65 -11.08
C LEU A 35 -4.05 -17.69 -10.34
N ASN A 36 -4.32 -18.77 -9.63
CA ASN A 36 -5.61 -18.95 -8.92
C ASN A 36 -5.61 -18.18 -7.58
N VAL A 37 -5.69 -16.84 -7.67
CA VAL A 37 -5.74 -15.94 -6.52
C VAL A 37 -7.19 -15.62 -6.19
N GLY A 38 -7.59 -15.83 -4.93
CA GLY A 38 -8.90 -15.42 -4.41
C GLY A 38 -9.04 -13.90 -4.30
N ASP A 39 -10.24 -13.46 -3.92
CA ASP A 39 -10.44 -12.05 -3.60
C ASP A 39 -9.59 -11.67 -2.36
N PRO A 40 -9.02 -10.46 -2.32
CA PRO A 40 -8.18 -10.06 -1.21
C PRO A 40 -8.99 -9.89 0.09
N GLU A 41 -8.48 -10.45 1.18
CA GLU A 41 -8.88 -10.05 2.52
C GLU A 41 -8.24 -8.70 2.83
N ILE A 42 -9.02 -7.69 3.22
CA ILE A 42 -8.52 -6.32 3.42
C ILE A 42 -8.65 -5.95 4.89
N ILE A 43 -7.54 -5.59 5.52
CA ILE A 43 -7.49 -4.96 6.84
C ILE A 43 -6.92 -3.56 6.65
N ALA A 44 -7.80 -2.61 6.50
CA ALA A 44 -7.45 -1.22 6.24
C ALA A 44 -8.60 -0.30 6.64
N ARG A 45 -8.27 0.93 7.06
CA ARG A 45 -9.26 1.96 7.38
C ARG A 45 -8.73 3.34 7.04
N THR A 46 -9.63 4.21 6.59
CA THR A 46 -9.35 5.62 6.33
C THR A 46 -8.73 6.30 7.55
N GLY A 47 -7.62 6.99 7.31
CA GLY A 47 -6.93 7.77 8.32
C GLY A 47 -5.91 6.99 9.18
N TRP A 48 -5.84 5.68 9.07
CA TRP A 48 -4.93 4.88 9.89
C TRP A 48 -3.46 5.22 9.66
N THR A 49 -2.77 5.39 10.78
CA THR A 49 -1.32 5.42 10.90
C THR A 49 -0.78 4.00 11.16
N THR A 50 0.53 3.85 11.24
CA THR A 50 1.18 2.55 11.48
C THR A 50 0.74 1.88 12.78
N ASP A 51 0.66 2.64 13.88
CA ASP A 51 0.17 2.13 15.18
C ASP A 51 -1.32 1.78 15.17
N GLU A 52 -2.15 2.59 14.46
CA GLU A 52 -3.58 2.33 14.31
C GLU A 52 -3.85 1.10 13.44
N LEU A 53 -3.08 0.87 12.36
CA LEU A 53 -3.14 -0.37 11.59
C LEU A 53 -2.76 -1.58 12.46
N LYS A 54 -1.69 -1.48 13.24
CA LYS A 54 -1.27 -2.53 14.16
C LYS A 54 -2.38 -2.88 15.17
N ALA A 55 -3.03 -1.87 15.74
CA ALA A 55 -4.16 -2.05 16.64
C ALA A 55 -5.37 -2.70 15.94
N GLY A 56 -5.66 -2.28 14.70
CA GLY A 56 -6.73 -2.85 13.87
C GLY A 56 -6.51 -4.34 13.57
N ILE A 57 -5.28 -4.73 13.23
CA ILE A 57 -4.90 -6.13 13.04
C ILE A 57 -5.08 -6.93 14.33
N ALA A 58 -4.68 -6.37 15.48
CA ALA A 58 -4.82 -7.03 16.77
C ALA A 58 -6.30 -7.22 17.19
N ALA A 59 -7.16 -6.28 16.82
CA ALA A 59 -8.60 -6.35 17.12
C ALA A 59 -9.32 -7.41 16.26
N THR A 60 -8.86 -7.65 15.05
CA THR A 60 -9.44 -8.63 14.11
C THR A 60 -8.29 -9.34 13.38
N PRO A 61 -7.60 -10.26 14.06
CA PRO A 61 -6.46 -10.91 13.48
C PRO A 61 -6.89 -11.83 12.33
N PRO A 62 -6.20 -11.76 11.17
CA PRO A 62 -6.49 -12.65 10.06
C PRO A 62 -6.10 -14.09 10.43
N SER A 63 -6.90 -15.07 9.99
CA SER A 63 -6.69 -16.47 10.31
C SER A 63 -5.82 -17.20 9.29
N GLY A 64 -4.92 -18.05 9.76
CA GLY A 64 -4.07 -18.90 8.90
C GLY A 64 -2.99 -18.13 8.16
N HIS A 65 -2.46 -18.74 7.09
CA HIS A 65 -1.40 -18.14 6.28
C HIS A 65 -1.92 -17.67 4.91
N PHE A 66 -1.21 -16.72 4.33
CA PHE A 66 -1.50 -16.15 3.02
C PHE A 66 -0.34 -16.43 2.05
N ASP A 67 -0.70 -16.64 0.79
CA ASP A 67 0.27 -16.85 -0.29
C ASP A 67 0.87 -15.52 -0.78
N LEU A 68 0.13 -14.43 -0.60
CA LEU A 68 0.53 -13.07 -0.88
C LEU A 68 0.06 -12.15 0.24
N VAL A 69 0.94 -11.29 0.74
CA VAL A 69 0.58 -10.21 1.67
C VAL A 69 1.06 -8.89 1.08
N SER A 70 0.22 -7.86 1.09
CA SER A 70 0.63 -6.51 0.73
C SER A 70 0.52 -5.54 1.89
N LEU A 71 1.41 -4.55 1.92
CA LEU A 71 1.42 -3.47 2.91
C LEU A 71 1.57 -2.12 2.20
N LEU A 72 0.64 -1.19 2.44
CA LEU A 72 0.73 0.21 2.03
C LEU A 72 0.24 1.06 3.20
N ILE A 73 1.16 1.74 3.90
CA ILE A 73 0.88 2.52 5.10
C ILE A 73 1.93 3.61 5.30
N GLY A 74 1.56 4.71 5.93
CA GLY A 74 2.49 5.76 6.35
C GLY A 74 2.11 7.16 5.90
N VAL A 75 1.19 7.31 4.93
CA VAL A 75 0.74 8.65 4.51
C VAL A 75 0.16 9.45 5.67
N ASN A 76 -0.59 8.81 6.57
CA ASN A 76 -1.18 9.49 7.72
C ASN A 76 -0.16 9.82 8.81
N ASN A 77 0.93 9.05 8.93
CA ASN A 77 2.07 9.41 9.77
C ASN A 77 2.71 10.71 9.25
N GLN A 78 3.00 10.79 7.94
CA GLN A 78 3.55 12.00 7.30
C GLN A 78 2.57 13.18 7.42
N TYR A 79 1.29 12.99 7.06
CA TYR A 79 0.26 14.03 7.10
C TYR A 79 0.07 14.65 8.49
N ARG A 80 0.18 13.83 9.54
CA ARG A 80 0.08 14.25 10.95
C ARG A 80 1.41 14.77 11.52
N GLY A 81 2.49 14.82 10.70
CA GLY A 81 3.81 15.29 11.12
C GLY A 81 4.47 14.41 12.19
N ARG A 82 4.22 13.11 12.17
CA ARG A 82 4.85 12.17 13.09
C ARG A 82 6.33 12.00 12.78
N ASP A 83 7.11 11.69 13.79
CA ASP A 83 8.55 11.48 13.69
C ASP A 83 8.90 10.32 12.76
N ALA A 84 9.92 10.52 11.92
CA ALA A 84 10.30 9.56 10.89
C ALA A 84 10.98 8.30 11.47
N GLU A 85 11.72 8.42 12.58
CA GLU A 85 12.34 7.25 13.22
C GLU A 85 11.30 6.45 14.01
N GLN A 86 10.29 7.10 14.60
CA GLN A 86 9.13 6.41 15.14
C GLN A 86 8.40 5.63 14.03
N TYR A 87 8.16 6.28 12.87
CA TYR A 87 7.59 5.59 11.70
C TYR A 87 8.42 4.38 11.29
N ARG A 88 9.76 4.51 11.22
CA ARG A 88 10.67 3.39 10.90
C ARG A 88 10.45 2.19 11.82
N ALA A 89 10.44 2.43 13.12
CA ALA A 89 10.27 1.36 14.11
C ALA A 89 8.91 0.66 13.98
N GLU A 90 7.83 1.45 13.83
CA GLU A 90 6.47 0.96 13.69
C GLU A 90 6.26 0.22 12.36
N PHE A 91 6.79 0.77 11.25
CA PHE A 91 6.73 0.14 9.92
C PHE A 91 7.46 -1.19 9.90
N LYS A 92 8.67 -1.25 10.47
CA LYS A 92 9.44 -2.50 10.60
C LYS A 92 8.68 -3.58 11.37
N ALA A 93 7.99 -3.19 12.44
CA ALA A 93 7.15 -4.12 13.21
C ALA A 93 5.95 -4.64 12.40
N LEU A 94 5.28 -3.77 11.63
CA LEU A 94 4.20 -4.16 10.73
C LEU A 94 4.69 -5.07 9.60
N LEU A 95 5.84 -4.77 9.02
CA LEU A 95 6.46 -5.59 7.97
C LEU A 95 6.78 -6.99 8.51
N ALA A 96 7.35 -7.10 9.72
CA ALA A 96 7.58 -8.39 10.38
C ALA A 96 6.26 -9.15 10.61
N GLN A 97 5.20 -8.47 10.99
CA GLN A 97 3.87 -9.06 11.14
C GLN A 97 3.30 -9.54 9.79
N ALA A 98 3.47 -8.76 8.71
CA ALA A 98 3.09 -9.16 7.35
C ALA A 98 3.84 -10.42 6.90
N VAL A 99 5.15 -10.50 7.20
CA VAL A 99 5.96 -11.71 6.95
C VAL A 99 5.43 -12.90 7.76
N GLY A 100 5.02 -12.68 9.00
CA GLY A 100 4.36 -13.73 9.81
C GLY A 100 3.10 -14.28 9.15
N PHE A 101 2.22 -13.40 8.64
CA PHE A 101 1.02 -13.80 7.89
C PHE A 101 1.35 -14.53 6.58
N ALA A 102 2.49 -14.25 5.99
CA ALA A 102 3.02 -14.96 4.81
C ALA A 102 3.72 -16.30 5.15
N GLY A 103 3.49 -16.84 6.35
CA GLY A 103 4.11 -18.08 6.80
C GLY A 103 5.62 -17.97 7.03
N GLY A 104 6.10 -16.79 7.43
CA GLY A 104 7.52 -16.50 7.64
C GLY A 104 8.31 -16.23 6.36
N LYS A 105 7.65 -16.16 5.20
CA LYS A 105 8.29 -15.97 3.90
C LYS A 105 8.22 -14.51 3.44
N ALA A 106 9.27 -13.74 3.69
CA ALA A 106 9.35 -12.34 3.27
C ALA A 106 9.19 -12.18 1.74
N SER A 107 9.64 -13.17 0.96
CA SER A 107 9.46 -13.19 -0.50
C SER A 107 7.99 -13.25 -0.95
N ARG A 108 7.03 -13.50 -0.06
CA ARG A 108 5.59 -13.44 -0.32
C ARG A 108 4.96 -12.09 0.08
N VAL A 109 5.78 -11.15 0.50
CA VAL A 109 5.32 -9.81 0.90
C VAL A 109 5.70 -8.79 -0.16
N ILE A 110 4.72 -7.97 -0.58
CA ILE A 110 4.93 -6.80 -1.42
C ILE A 110 4.59 -5.54 -0.62
N VAL A 111 5.41 -4.53 -0.72
CA VAL A 111 5.17 -3.21 -0.11
C VAL A 111 5.03 -2.19 -1.22
N LEU A 112 3.94 -1.41 -1.21
CA LEU A 112 3.77 -0.29 -2.12
C LEU A 112 4.27 0.99 -1.46
N SER A 113 4.91 1.86 -2.23
CA SER A 113 5.29 3.19 -1.77
C SER A 113 4.05 4.05 -1.47
N ILE A 114 4.21 5.04 -0.59
CA ILE A 114 3.20 6.07 -0.31
C ILE A 114 3.08 6.95 -1.56
N PRO A 115 1.88 7.15 -2.14
CA PRO A 115 1.70 8.08 -3.26
C PRO A 115 1.84 9.54 -2.80
N ASP A 116 2.21 10.42 -3.70
CA ASP A 116 2.36 11.84 -3.41
C ASP A 116 1.01 12.57 -3.49
N TRP A 117 0.40 12.82 -2.34
CA TRP A 117 -0.83 13.61 -2.27
C TRP A 117 -0.60 15.11 -2.51
N GLY A 118 0.66 15.59 -2.46
CA GLY A 118 1.04 16.97 -2.72
C GLY A 118 0.73 17.43 -4.15
N VAL A 119 0.62 16.50 -5.11
CA VAL A 119 0.24 16.81 -6.50
C VAL A 119 -1.28 16.94 -6.70
N THR A 120 -2.07 16.58 -5.71
CA THR A 120 -3.53 16.56 -5.80
C THR A 120 -4.16 17.94 -5.59
N ARG A 121 -5.44 18.07 -5.95
CA ARG A 121 -6.21 19.31 -5.70
C ARG A 121 -6.36 19.58 -4.19
N TYR A 122 -6.39 18.55 -3.36
CA TYR A 122 -6.47 18.68 -1.92
C TYR A 122 -5.27 19.43 -1.31
N ALA A 123 -4.12 19.42 -1.99
CA ALA A 123 -2.92 20.14 -1.58
C ALA A 123 -2.88 21.61 -2.06
N GLU A 124 -3.97 22.16 -2.66
CA GLU A 124 -4.03 23.58 -3.00
C GLU A 124 -3.83 24.45 -1.75
N GLY A 125 -2.99 25.49 -1.90
CA GLY A 125 -2.63 26.38 -0.79
C GLY A 125 -1.65 25.82 0.24
N ARG A 126 -1.15 24.60 0.04
CA ARG A 126 -0.12 23.97 0.89
C ARG A 126 1.25 24.00 0.21
N ASP A 127 2.30 23.80 0.99
CA ASP A 127 3.67 23.62 0.46
C ASP A 127 3.82 22.23 -0.16
N ARG A 128 3.51 22.16 -1.47
CA ARG A 128 3.59 20.92 -2.25
C ARG A 128 5.00 20.36 -2.33
N GLY A 129 6.02 21.22 -2.37
CA GLY A 129 7.42 20.80 -2.41
C GLY A 129 7.82 20.10 -1.12
N LYS A 130 7.43 20.68 0.03
CA LYS A 130 7.66 20.05 1.32
C LYS A 130 6.92 18.71 1.45
N ILE A 131 5.66 18.65 1.02
CA ILE A 131 4.88 17.40 1.05
C ILE A 131 5.59 16.32 0.26
N GLY A 132 5.99 16.62 -0.99
CA GLY A 132 6.70 15.66 -1.85
C GLY A 132 8.02 15.20 -1.22
N ALA A 133 8.81 16.10 -0.65
CA ALA A 133 10.07 15.76 0.02
C ALA A 133 9.85 14.86 1.26
N ASP A 134 8.84 15.17 2.07
CA ASP A 134 8.49 14.35 3.25
C ASP A 134 8.04 12.94 2.81
N ILE A 135 7.21 12.82 1.77
CA ILE A 135 6.79 11.53 1.20
C ILE A 135 8.01 10.74 0.69
N ASP A 136 8.93 11.38 -0.02
CA ASP A 136 10.16 10.72 -0.50
C ASP A 136 11.01 10.23 0.67
N HIS A 137 11.10 11.00 1.76
CA HIS A 137 11.81 10.60 2.96
C HIS A 137 11.18 9.36 3.62
N PHE A 138 9.86 9.36 3.84
CA PHE A 138 9.14 8.21 4.38
C PHE A 138 9.25 6.98 3.47
N ASN A 139 9.16 7.17 2.16
CA ASN A 139 9.35 6.09 1.18
C ASN A 139 10.78 5.53 1.19
N SER A 140 11.80 6.37 1.40
CA SER A 140 13.18 5.89 1.53
C SER A 140 13.36 4.95 2.72
N ILE A 141 12.72 5.27 3.85
CA ILE A 141 12.66 4.43 5.04
C ILE A 141 11.94 3.11 4.73
N GLY A 142 10.71 3.19 4.22
CA GLY A 142 9.91 2.00 3.90
C GLY A 142 10.63 1.07 2.91
N ARG A 143 11.26 1.63 1.89
CA ARG A 143 12.05 0.87 0.90
C ARG A 143 13.24 0.18 1.55
N SER A 144 14.00 0.89 2.38
CA SER A 144 15.16 0.32 3.07
C SER A 144 14.78 -0.87 3.95
N GLU A 145 13.76 -0.72 4.79
CA GLU A 145 13.29 -1.80 5.68
C GLU A 145 12.71 -2.97 4.88
N THR A 146 11.98 -2.70 3.79
CA THR A 146 11.40 -3.73 2.92
C THR A 146 12.48 -4.60 2.28
N LEU A 147 13.50 -3.98 1.69
CA LEU A 147 14.60 -4.70 1.04
C LEU A 147 15.46 -5.44 2.06
N ALA A 148 15.72 -4.85 3.23
CA ALA A 148 16.45 -5.50 4.31
C ALA A 148 15.73 -6.77 4.84
N ALA A 149 14.39 -6.77 4.83
CA ALA A 149 13.59 -7.94 5.20
C ALA A 149 13.54 -9.02 4.10
N GLY A 150 13.98 -8.74 2.88
CA GLY A 150 13.87 -9.64 1.73
C GLY A 150 12.47 -9.64 1.08
N ALA A 151 11.65 -8.62 1.34
CA ALA A 151 10.36 -8.40 0.71
C ALA A 151 10.48 -7.59 -0.60
N HIS A 152 9.40 -7.51 -1.37
CA HIS A 152 9.39 -6.80 -2.64
C HIS A 152 8.89 -5.37 -2.47
N TRP A 153 9.64 -4.40 -2.99
CA TRP A 153 9.23 -3.00 -3.07
C TRP A 153 8.61 -2.70 -4.43
N VAL A 154 7.45 -2.04 -4.41
CA VAL A 154 6.73 -1.57 -5.61
C VAL A 154 6.57 -0.06 -5.50
N ASP A 155 7.24 0.68 -6.37
CA ASP A 155 7.21 2.15 -6.36
C ASP A 155 6.04 2.66 -7.20
N VAL A 156 4.99 3.14 -6.53
CA VAL A 156 3.81 3.77 -7.16
C VAL A 156 3.85 5.30 -7.08
N THR A 157 4.83 5.87 -6.36
CA THR A 157 4.95 7.32 -6.16
C THR A 157 5.16 8.07 -7.49
N PRO A 158 6.05 7.63 -8.41
CA PRO A 158 6.18 8.28 -9.70
C PRO A 158 4.88 8.32 -10.50
N ALA A 159 4.13 7.20 -10.50
CA ALA A 159 2.84 7.13 -11.18
C ALA A 159 1.80 8.09 -10.59
N SER A 160 1.84 8.34 -9.27
CA SER A 160 0.96 9.31 -8.64
C SER A 160 1.28 10.76 -9.03
N ARG A 161 2.52 11.03 -9.46
CA ARG A 161 3.01 12.35 -9.90
C ARG A 161 2.77 12.62 -11.39
N GLU A 162 2.35 11.63 -12.15
CA GLU A 162 2.02 11.81 -13.57
C GLU A 162 0.82 12.76 -13.70
N ALA A 163 0.96 13.78 -14.61
CA ALA A 163 -0.14 14.71 -14.88
C ALA A 163 -1.24 14.00 -15.70
N HIS A 164 -2.32 13.63 -15.05
CA HIS A 164 -3.43 12.95 -15.70
C HIS A 164 -4.78 13.42 -15.13
N SER A 165 -5.65 13.95 -16.01
CA SER A 165 -7.03 14.26 -15.64
C SER A 165 -7.75 12.95 -15.29
N GLY A 166 -8.29 12.84 -14.08
CA GLY A 166 -8.99 11.63 -13.64
C GLY A 166 -8.16 10.68 -12.80
N TRP A 167 -6.94 11.05 -12.41
CA TRP A 167 -6.15 10.28 -11.43
C TRP A 167 -6.73 10.33 -10.01
N THR A 168 -7.47 11.38 -9.66
CA THR A 168 -8.11 11.50 -8.34
C THR A 168 -9.61 11.21 -8.42
N ALA A 169 -10.15 10.68 -7.35
CA ALA A 169 -11.57 10.58 -7.10
C ALA A 169 -12.21 11.99 -6.94
N PRO A 170 -13.55 12.11 -6.88
CA PRO A 170 -14.23 13.41 -6.80
C PRO A 170 -13.83 14.29 -5.61
N ASP A 171 -13.29 13.70 -4.53
CA ASP A 171 -12.81 14.44 -3.36
C ASP A 171 -11.50 15.21 -3.61
N GLY A 172 -10.85 14.96 -4.76
CA GLY A 172 -9.62 15.64 -5.15
C GLY A 172 -8.40 15.22 -4.35
N LEU A 173 -8.47 14.11 -3.61
CA LEU A 173 -7.39 13.57 -2.77
C LEU A 173 -7.09 12.11 -3.10
N HIS A 174 -8.08 11.22 -2.91
CA HIS A 174 -7.88 9.80 -3.08
C HIS A 174 -7.75 9.42 -4.56
N PRO A 175 -6.98 8.37 -4.87
CA PRO A 175 -6.86 7.87 -6.24
C PRO A 175 -8.21 7.43 -6.81
N SER A 176 -8.40 7.65 -8.10
CA SER A 176 -9.49 7.07 -8.86
C SER A 176 -9.24 5.57 -9.12
N ALA A 177 -10.28 4.86 -9.57
CA ALA A 177 -10.13 3.47 -10.01
C ALA A 177 -9.10 3.32 -11.14
N ALA A 178 -8.94 4.33 -12.01
CA ALA A 178 -7.94 4.34 -13.08
C ALA A 178 -6.51 4.43 -12.52
N GLN A 179 -6.27 5.29 -11.54
CA GLN A 179 -4.98 5.36 -10.87
C GLN A 179 -4.68 4.07 -10.10
N TYR A 180 -5.65 3.49 -9.42
CA TYR A 180 -5.51 2.18 -8.76
C TYR A 180 -5.23 1.04 -9.75
N ALA A 181 -5.77 1.10 -10.98
CA ALA A 181 -5.41 0.15 -12.03
C ALA A 181 -3.92 0.25 -12.39
N ARG A 182 -3.39 1.47 -12.49
CA ARG A 182 -1.98 1.68 -12.74
C ARG A 182 -1.08 1.13 -11.64
N TRP A 183 -1.47 1.29 -10.36
CA TRP A 183 -0.74 0.69 -9.23
C TRP A 183 -0.77 -0.84 -9.28
N ALA A 184 -1.93 -1.41 -9.60
CA ALA A 184 -2.08 -2.87 -9.77
C ALA A 184 -1.15 -3.39 -10.88
N GLU A 185 -1.08 -2.72 -12.03
CA GLU A 185 -0.15 -3.06 -13.12
C GLU A 185 1.31 -3.08 -12.66
N LEU A 186 1.75 -2.02 -11.93
CA LEU A 186 3.10 -1.93 -11.38
C LEU A 186 3.41 -3.06 -10.39
N ALA A 187 2.41 -3.49 -9.63
CA ALA A 187 2.54 -4.55 -8.62
C ALA A 187 2.56 -5.97 -9.21
N VAL A 188 2.02 -6.19 -10.43
CA VAL A 188 1.86 -7.53 -11.03
C VAL A 188 3.16 -8.33 -11.06
N SER A 189 4.27 -7.70 -11.42
CA SER A 189 5.56 -8.40 -11.53
C SER A 189 6.02 -8.94 -10.18
N ALA A 190 6.03 -8.09 -9.16
CA ALA A 190 6.41 -8.44 -7.80
C ALA A 190 5.46 -9.49 -7.19
N ALA A 191 4.15 -9.31 -7.35
CA ALA A 191 3.15 -10.25 -6.88
C ALA A 191 3.25 -11.62 -7.58
N THR A 192 3.53 -11.65 -8.89
CA THR A 192 3.78 -12.89 -9.63
C THR A 192 5.03 -13.61 -9.11
N ALA A 193 6.10 -12.88 -8.82
CA ALA A 193 7.33 -13.45 -8.25
C ALA A 193 7.07 -14.01 -6.84
N ALA A 194 6.30 -13.30 -6.03
CA ALA A 194 5.92 -13.72 -4.67
C ALA A 194 5.12 -15.03 -4.66
N LEU A 195 4.24 -15.24 -5.63
CA LEU A 195 3.36 -16.41 -5.72
C LEU A 195 4.02 -17.64 -6.35
N LYS A 196 5.18 -17.50 -6.99
CA LYS A 196 5.92 -18.61 -7.62
C LYS A 196 6.95 -19.28 -6.69
N LYS A 197 7.15 -18.74 -5.49
CA LYS A 197 8.06 -19.24 -4.47
C LYS A 197 7.27 -19.86 -3.29
#